data_8e2e66a040cbd1b0cf04501b32969ca0
#
_entry.id   8e2e66a040cbd1b0cf04501b32969ca0
#
_cell.length_a   1.000
_cell.length_b   1.000
_cell.length_c   1.000
_cell.angle_alpha   90.00
_cell.angle_beta   90.00
_cell.angle_gamma   90.00
#
_symmetry.space_group_name_H-M   'P 1'
#
loop_
_entity.id
_entity.type
_entity.pdbx_description
1 polymer ?
#
loop_
_entity_poly.entity_id
_entity_poly.type
_entity_poly.pdbx_seq_one_letter_code
_entity_poly.pdbx_strand_id
1 'polypeptide(L)'
;MSELIKKYNLDNLAEKNFNFKIPFFQREYSWDEEDVENLINDALGHSLDENDVSNLDDESSYYIGNIVVKEQKDGTLMLIDGQQRLMTLYLLAKFTGLEFYKIGYLVDDEDNENLKNIDFKNPNFKMQSLNEICKFIYRQDSVKIEKMLKKVYFTMTTLDENMDEKHYFEAINLNKMQLRKSDILKVLFLNKADKYKRENLAKIWEKCEDMEHYYDDEKLNNIGSIKQASINDILASANVDEKENQKNSPDNSEVLEVKSIVDFEEFLAIVAKILNDQMPLDPENLIKNFKQHIFYTNLNENFITKLEQYRKIFDKYVFKRDLENKYIQKFGDKKLLMIQLLFEVQSSNEWLVKYLKECETLGDVNEHIGKLEEIDKERMLSLLFKNEEQTLNQEILDEKFKEILNQGTDTPHYFFYKLDYLLWKKLGEEITNSEFKIWEGIENQKSIYDGFYITKTGSVEHIQPQSEATGSFEGLDENGNRKIDNFGNLALITSSRNSSLGNQSVEIKKAAIKGWIKKGDSIQSLKMLLALEKYPDWNYGESTTHREKMIELLKDTLN
;
A
#
# COMPACT_ATOMS: atom_id res chain seq x y z
N MET A 1 -15.92 -48.92 -1.04
CA MET A 1 -15.45 -47.54 -1.27
C MET A 1 -16.62 -46.64 -0.92
N SER A 2 -16.54 -45.93 0.20
CA SER A 2 -17.51 -44.89 0.52
C SER A 2 -17.37 -43.80 -0.56
N GLU A 3 -18.49 -43.36 -1.14
CA GLU A 3 -18.48 -42.24 -2.07
C GLU A 3 -17.90 -41.02 -1.37
N LEU A 4 -16.68 -40.63 -1.76
CA LEU A 4 -15.95 -39.50 -1.22
C LEU A 4 -16.64 -38.17 -1.53
N ILE A 5 -17.54 -38.14 -2.53
CA ILE A 5 -18.24 -36.94 -2.99
C ILE A 5 -19.75 -37.21 -2.93
N LYS A 6 -20.50 -36.38 -2.22
CA LYS A 6 -21.95 -36.46 -2.12
C LYS A 6 -22.59 -35.13 -2.47
N LYS A 7 -23.74 -35.19 -3.15
CA LYS A 7 -24.57 -34.00 -3.46
C LYS A 7 -25.51 -33.71 -2.28
N TYR A 8 -25.57 -32.46 -1.89
CA TYR A 8 -26.44 -31.95 -0.85
C TYR A 8 -27.22 -30.71 -1.33
N ASN A 9 -28.50 -30.67 -1.03
CA ASN A 9 -29.26 -29.44 -0.94
C ASN A 9 -29.47 -29.09 0.55
N LEU A 10 -30.06 -27.95 0.84
CA LEU A 10 -30.22 -27.50 2.23
C LEU A 10 -31.17 -28.41 3.05
N ASP A 11 -32.21 -28.98 2.42
CA ASP A 11 -33.12 -29.91 3.12
C ASP A 11 -32.40 -31.17 3.59
N ASN A 12 -31.55 -31.76 2.73
CA ASN A 12 -30.75 -32.94 3.08
C ASN A 12 -29.71 -32.62 4.21
N LEU A 13 -29.25 -31.36 4.33
CA LEU A 13 -28.39 -30.94 5.43
C LEU A 13 -29.15 -30.88 6.75
N ALA A 14 -30.39 -30.40 6.74
CA ALA A 14 -31.23 -30.34 7.93
C ALA A 14 -31.48 -31.74 8.53
N GLU A 15 -31.72 -32.75 7.69
CA GLU A 15 -31.88 -34.14 8.13
C GLU A 15 -30.62 -34.71 8.80
N LYS A 16 -29.44 -34.29 8.37
CA LYS A 16 -28.16 -34.78 8.88
C LYS A 16 -27.66 -34.03 10.11
N ASN A 17 -28.20 -32.86 10.41
CA ASN A 17 -27.79 -31.98 11.53
C ASN A 17 -26.26 -31.78 11.61
N PHE A 18 -25.64 -31.47 10.48
CA PHE A 18 -24.21 -31.27 10.41
C PHE A 18 -23.75 -30.08 11.28
N ASN A 19 -22.56 -30.25 11.88
CA ASN A 19 -21.90 -29.22 12.65
C ASN A 19 -20.56 -28.87 12.00
N PHE A 20 -20.53 -27.78 11.24
CA PHE A 20 -19.31 -27.30 10.58
C PHE A 20 -18.49 -26.42 11.50
N LYS A 21 -17.19 -26.61 11.47
CA LYS A 21 -16.23 -25.77 12.19
C LYS A 21 -15.25 -25.13 11.23
N ILE A 22 -15.12 -23.81 11.34
CA ILE A 22 -14.14 -23.02 10.61
C ILE A 22 -12.85 -23.02 11.42
N PRO A 23 -11.75 -23.61 10.88
CA PRO A 23 -10.48 -23.63 11.60
C PRO A 23 -9.82 -22.26 11.60
N PHE A 24 -8.96 -22.01 12.58
CA PHE A 24 -8.26 -20.76 12.81
C PHE A 24 -7.30 -20.32 11.68
N PHE A 25 -6.95 -21.23 10.77
CA PHE A 25 -6.07 -20.92 9.63
C PHE A 25 -6.84 -20.45 8.39
N GLN A 26 -8.15 -20.53 8.37
CA GLN A 26 -8.97 -19.96 7.31
C GLN A 26 -8.96 -18.42 7.43
N ARG A 27 -9.06 -17.75 6.28
CA ARG A 27 -9.21 -16.29 6.26
C ARG A 27 -10.54 -15.88 6.90
N GLU A 28 -10.62 -14.64 7.34
CA GLU A 28 -11.86 -14.03 7.77
C GLU A 28 -12.92 -14.06 6.66
N TYR A 29 -14.17 -13.84 7.03
CA TYR A 29 -15.24 -13.68 6.06
C TYR A 29 -14.98 -12.42 5.21
N SER A 30 -14.94 -12.57 3.89
CA SER A 30 -14.49 -11.52 2.97
C SER A 30 -15.44 -11.23 1.81
N TRP A 31 -16.60 -11.89 1.72
CA TRP A 31 -17.60 -11.54 0.73
C TRP A 31 -18.24 -10.20 1.08
N ASP A 32 -18.42 -9.35 0.06
CA ASP A 32 -19.10 -8.07 0.17
C ASP A 32 -20.57 -8.14 -0.26
N GLU A 33 -21.25 -7.00 -0.27
CA GLU A 33 -22.67 -6.89 -0.64
C GLU A 33 -22.91 -7.38 -2.08
N GLU A 34 -21.97 -7.09 -3.01
CA GLU A 34 -22.06 -7.49 -4.42
C GLU A 34 -21.94 -9.02 -4.59
N ASP A 35 -21.02 -9.66 -3.88
CA ASP A 35 -20.87 -11.12 -3.88
C ASP A 35 -22.16 -11.83 -3.45
N VAL A 36 -22.78 -11.34 -2.37
CA VAL A 36 -24.03 -11.93 -1.83
C VAL A 36 -25.22 -11.65 -2.74
N GLU A 37 -25.31 -10.46 -3.30
CA GLU A 37 -26.35 -10.08 -4.26
C GLU A 37 -26.26 -10.91 -5.54
N ASN A 38 -25.05 -11.09 -6.07
CA ASN A 38 -24.79 -11.93 -7.23
C ASN A 38 -25.22 -13.38 -6.96
N LEU A 39 -24.85 -13.96 -5.81
CA LEU A 39 -25.29 -15.30 -5.44
C LEU A 39 -26.83 -15.43 -5.44
N ILE A 40 -27.53 -14.45 -4.87
CA ILE A 40 -29.00 -14.46 -4.79
C ILE A 40 -29.60 -14.37 -6.20
N ASN A 41 -29.10 -13.47 -7.04
CA ASN A 41 -29.61 -13.23 -8.38
C ASN A 41 -29.32 -14.42 -9.31
N ASP A 42 -28.12 -14.95 -9.30
CA ASP A 42 -27.71 -16.11 -10.11
C ASP A 42 -28.55 -17.34 -9.78
N ALA A 43 -28.76 -17.64 -8.48
CA ALA A 43 -29.57 -18.78 -8.06
C ALA A 43 -31.07 -18.62 -8.42
N LEU A 44 -31.52 -17.39 -8.57
CA LEU A 44 -32.91 -17.12 -9.03
C LEU A 44 -33.03 -17.06 -10.56
N GLY A 45 -31.90 -17.10 -11.29
CA GLY A 45 -31.91 -17.07 -12.76
C GLY A 45 -32.20 -15.69 -13.35
N HIS A 46 -31.93 -14.61 -12.61
CA HIS A 46 -31.96 -13.26 -13.17
C HIS A 46 -30.68 -13.03 -13.99
N SER A 47 -30.74 -13.24 -15.30
CA SER A 47 -29.72 -12.71 -16.21
C SER A 47 -29.82 -11.18 -16.25
N LEU A 48 -28.70 -10.50 -16.54
CA LEU A 48 -28.58 -9.03 -16.59
C LEU A 48 -29.43 -8.35 -17.68
N ASP A 49 -30.27 -9.09 -18.43
CA ASP A 49 -31.18 -8.55 -19.44
C ASP A 49 -32.60 -8.40 -18.85
N GLU A 50 -32.95 -7.19 -18.47
CA GLU A 50 -34.25 -6.80 -17.91
C GLU A 50 -35.46 -7.09 -18.85
N ASN A 51 -35.24 -7.61 -20.06
CA ASN A 51 -36.29 -7.81 -21.08
C ASN A 51 -36.76 -9.26 -21.29
N ASP A 52 -36.21 -10.25 -20.55
CA ASP A 52 -36.57 -11.65 -20.74
C ASP A 52 -37.25 -12.26 -19.50
N VAL A 53 -38.45 -11.78 -19.20
CA VAL A 53 -39.25 -12.23 -18.04
C VAL A 53 -40.17 -13.43 -18.35
N SER A 54 -40.05 -14.08 -19.50
CA SER A 54 -41.12 -14.96 -19.99
C SER A 54 -40.90 -16.47 -19.87
N ASN A 55 -39.74 -17.00 -19.41
CA ASN A 55 -39.59 -18.45 -19.26
C ASN A 55 -38.60 -18.84 -18.14
N LEU A 56 -38.99 -18.69 -16.90
CA LEU A 56 -38.26 -19.28 -15.77
C LEU A 56 -38.97 -20.61 -15.41
N ASP A 57 -38.39 -21.73 -15.86
CA ASP A 57 -38.76 -23.04 -15.32
C ASP A 57 -38.47 -23.06 -13.80
N ASP A 58 -39.50 -23.25 -13.02
CA ASP A 58 -39.49 -23.21 -11.55
C ASP A 58 -38.65 -24.36 -10.92
N GLU A 59 -38.11 -25.26 -11.74
CA GLU A 59 -37.35 -26.46 -11.33
C GLU A 59 -35.80 -26.35 -11.47
N SER A 60 -35.26 -25.25 -11.96
CA SER A 60 -33.82 -25.14 -12.15
C SER A 60 -33.08 -25.03 -10.80
N SER A 61 -32.25 -26.03 -10.51
CA SER A 61 -31.38 -26.03 -9.32
C SER A 61 -30.05 -25.34 -9.63
N TYR A 62 -29.52 -24.50 -8.68
CA TYR A 62 -28.29 -23.75 -8.81
C TYR A 62 -27.15 -24.39 -8.05
N TYR A 63 -26.04 -24.71 -8.77
CA TYR A 63 -24.85 -25.32 -8.19
C TYR A 63 -23.86 -24.28 -7.68
N ILE A 64 -23.62 -24.26 -6.37
CA ILE A 64 -22.69 -23.30 -5.73
C ILE A 64 -21.26 -23.81 -5.59
N GLY A 65 -20.93 -24.95 -6.13
CA GLY A 65 -19.57 -25.51 -6.09
C GLY A 65 -19.38 -26.62 -5.07
N ASN A 66 -18.13 -27.02 -4.88
CA ASN A 66 -17.74 -28.09 -3.96
C ASN A 66 -17.37 -27.52 -2.60
N ILE A 67 -17.80 -28.18 -1.53
CA ILE A 67 -17.40 -27.93 -0.14
C ILE A 67 -16.50 -29.08 0.29
N VAL A 68 -15.35 -28.76 0.87
CA VAL A 68 -14.42 -29.79 1.34
C VAL A 68 -14.34 -29.78 2.84
N VAL A 69 -14.52 -30.95 3.44
CA VAL A 69 -14.53 -31.12 4.89
C VAL A 69 -13.64 -32.27 5.33
N LYS A 70 -13.20 -32.23 6.58
CA LYS A 70 -12.59 -33.36 7.27
C LYS A 70 -13.39 -33.68 8.53
N GLU A 71 -13.85 -34.90 8.66
CA GLU A 71 -14.58 -35.35 9.83
C GLU A 71 -13.62 -35.52 11.03
N GLN A 72 -13.99 -34.96 12.16
CA GLN A 72 -13.25 -35.06 13.41
C GLN A 72 -13.79 -36.22 14.24
N LYS A 73 -13.01 -36.67 15.22
CA LYS A 73 -13.39 -37.79 16.11
C LYS A 73 -14.67 -37.57 16.91
N ASP A 74 -15.06 -36.33 17.12
CA ASP A 74 -16.31 -35.93 17.80
C ASP A 74 -17.50 -35.78 16.85
N GLY A 75 -17.33 -36.11 15.57
CA GLY A 75 -18.36 -36.00 14.53
C GLY A 75 -18.54 -34.58 13.97
N THR A 76 -17.74 -33.61 14.38
CA THR A 76 -17.74 -32.27 13.76
C THR A 76 -17.03 -32.32 12.40
N LEU A 77 -17.49 -31.44 11.47
CA LEU A 77 -16.92 -31.33 10.13
C LEU A 77 -16.06 -30.06 10.06
N MET A 78 -14.76 -30.24 10.02
CA MET A 78 -13.82 -29.13 9.84
C MET A 78 -13.83 -28.70 8.36
N LEU A 79 -14.10 -27.42 8.10
CA LEU A 79 -14.12 -26.84 6.75
C LEU A 79 -12.70 -26.64 6.23
N ILE A 80 -12.41 -27.24 5.08
CA ILE A 80 -11.14 -27.09 4.37
C ILE A 80 -11.30 -26.14 3.16
N ASP A 81 -12.43 -26.20 2.46
CA ASP A 81 -12.80 -25.23 1.40
C ASP A 81 -14.30 -24.99 1.41
N GLY A 82 -14.72 -23.78 0.97
CA GLY A 82 -16.11 -23.38 0.83
C GLY A 82 -16.67 -22.59 2.03
N GLN A 83 -15.83 -22.08 2.90
CA GLN A 83 -16.22 -21.31 4.09
C GLN A 83 -17.15 -20.14 3.74
N GLN A 84 -16.77 -19.28 2.79
CA GLN A 84 -17.55 -18.09 2.43
C GLN A 84 -18.96 -18.46 2.02
N ARG A 85 -19.09 -19.45 1.14
CA ARG A 85 -20.37 -19.97 0.64
C ARG A 85 -21.24 -20.54 1.75
N LEU A 86 -20.70 -21.40 2.62
CA LEU A 86 -21.47 -21.95 3.73
C LEU A 86 -21.84 -20.88 4.76
N MET A 87 -20.96 -19.96 5.09
CA MET A 87 -21.28 -18.87 6.03
C MET A 87 -22.40 -18.00 5.45
N THR A 88 -22.32 -17.60 4.19
CA THR A 88 -23.37 -16.81 3.53
C THR A 88 -24.72 -17.54 3.53
N LEU A 89 -24.75 -18.83 3.14
CA LEU A 89 -25.99 -19.61 3.19
C LEU A 89 -26.56 -19.73 4.61
N TYR A 90 -25.70 -19.85 5.61
CA TYR A 90 -26.11 -19.88 7.01
C TYR A 90 -26.76 -18.55 7.44
N LEU A 91 -26.15 -17.42 7.10
CA LEU A 91 -26.68 -16.10 7.41
C LEU A 91 -28.04 -15.87 6.72
N LEU A 92 -28.15 -16.22 5.43
CA LEU A 92 -29.38 -16.11 4.67
C LEU A 92 -30.51 -17.02 5.26
N ALA A 93 -30.16 -18.24 5.65
CA ALA A 93 -31.10 -19.16 6.29
C ALA A 93 -31.57 -18.63 7.65
N LYS A 94 -30.65 -18.17 8.49
CA LYS A 94 -31.01 -17.59 9.80
C LYS A 94 -31.92 -16.36 9.66
N PHE A 95 -31.69 -15.52 8.65
CA PHE A 95 -32.53 -14.36 8.37
C PHE A 95 -33.97 -14.76 8.00
N THR A 96 -34.17 -15.85 7.25
CA THR A 96 -35.49 -16.38 6.90
C THR A 96 -36.10 -17.25 7.99
N GLY A 97 -35.42 -17.44 9.11
CA GLY A 97 -35.87 -18.30 10.20
C GLY A 97 -35.73 -19.81 9.93
N LEU A 98 -34.95 -20.19 8.91
CA LEU A 98 -34.63 -21.56 8.56
C LEU A 98 -33.36 -22.05 9.23
N GLU A 99 -33.30 -23.31 9.62
CA GLU A 99 -32.13 -23.94 10.20
C GLU A 99 -31.80 -25.24 9.46
N PHE A 100 -30.68 -25.26 8.71
CA PHE A 100 -30.28 -26.42 7.94
C PHE A 100 -29.06 -27.14 8.53
N TYR A 101 -28.17 -26.43 9.21
CA TYR A 101 -26.94 -26.93 9.82
C TYR A 101 -26.42 -25.96 10.88
N LYS A 102 -25.38 -26.38 11.59
CA LYS A 102 -24.65 -25.52 12.52
C LYS A 102 -23.30 -25.16 11.91
N ILE A 103 -22.88 -23.91 12.07
CA ILE A 103 -21.57 -23.43 11.68
C ILE A 103 -21.02 -22.53 12.79
N GLY A 104 -19.72 -22.56 12.97
CA GLY A 104 -19.05 -21.70 13.94
C GLY A 104 -17.54 -21.79 13.82
N TYR A 105 -16.86 -20.88 14.46
CA TYR A 105 -15.40 -20.85 14.54
C TYR A 105 -14.92 -21.88 15.55
N LEU A 106 -13.75 -22.48 15.28
CA LEU A 106 -13.18 -23.51 16.18
C LEU A 106 -12.79 -22.91 17.54
N VAL A 107 -12.43 -21.63 17.58
CA VAL A 107 -11.76 -20.99 18.72
C VAL A 107 -12.34 -19.61 19.09
N ASP A 108 -13.49 -19.20 18.55
CA ASP A 108 -14.11 -17.93 18.90
C ASP A 108 -15.47 -18.14 19.56
N ASP A 109 -15.49 -18.16 20.90
CA ASP A 109 -16.72 -18.39 21.65
C ASP A 109 -17.71 -17.22 21.55
N GLU A 110 -17.21 -15.98 21.45
CA GLU A 110 -18.07 -14.78 21.37
C GLU A 110 -18.79 -14.69 20.03
N ASP A 111 -18.09 -14.83 18.91
CA ASP A 111 -18.72 -14.83 17.60
C ASP A 111 -19.57 -16.09 17.38
N ASN A 112 -19.22 -17.22 18.02
CA ASN A 112 -20.08 -18.41 18.00
C ASN A 112 -21.42 -18.17 18.71
N GLU A 113 -21.45 -17.41 19.81
CA GLU A 113 -22.72 -17.03 20.46
C GLU A 113 -23.49 -16.00 19.62
N ASN A 114 -22.81 -15.05 19.00
CA ASN A 114 -23.41 -14.08 18.08
C ASN A 114 -24.04 -14.79 16.86
N LEU A 115 -23.39 -15.80 16.28
CA LEU A 115 -23.91 -16.61 15.17
C LEU A 115 -25.18 -17.38 15.55
N LYS A 116 -25.35 -17.81 16.80
CA LYS A 116 -26.57 -18.48 17.24
C LYS A 116 -27.77 -17.54 17.29
N ASN A 117 -27.55 -16.29 17.71
CA ASN A 117 -28.57 -15.31 18.03
C ASN A 117 -28.35 -13.98 17.27
N ILE A 118 -28.34 -14.02 15.94
CA ILE A 118 -27.99 -12.87 15.10
C ILE A 118 -29.06 -11.77 15.19
N ASP A 119 -28.70 -10.59 15.64
CA ASP A 119 -29.48 -9.38 15.40
C ASP A 119 -29.03 -8.76 14.07
N PHE A 120 -29.75 -9.07 12.98
CA PHE A 120 -29.41 -8.55 11.64
C PHE A 120 -29.53 -7.03 11.52
N LYS A 121 -30.28 -6.38 12.41
CA LYS A 121 -30.43 -4.93 12.43
C LYS A 121 -29.23 -4.24 13.09
N ASN A 122 -28.73 -4.84 14.19
CA ASN A 122 -27.60 -4.35 14.97
C ASN A 122 -26.62 -5.49 15.24
N PRO A 123 -25.95 -6.02 14.22
CA PRO A 123 -25.04 -7.15 14.38
C PRO A 123 -23.80 -6.71 15.21
N ASN A 124 -23.28 -7.65 16.00
CA ASN A 124 -22.14 -7.40 16.89
C ASN A 124 -21.10 -8.51 16.77
N PHE A 125 -20.53 -8.66 15.57
CA PHE A 125 -19.39 -9.54 15.32
C PHE A 125 -18.10 -8.75 15.44
N LYS A 126 -17.01 -9.43 15.79
CA LYS A 126 -15.67 -8.84 15.74
C LYS A 126 -15.25 -8.47 14.34
N MET A 127 -15.69 -9.24 13.35
CA MET A 127 -15.43 -9.01 11.93
C MET A 127 -16.39 -7.97 11.36
N GLN A 128 -15.85 -6.86 10.86
CA GLN A 128 -16.65 -5.79 10.26
C GLN A 128 -17.43 -6.27 9.03
N SER A 129 -16.82 -7.10 8.18
CA SER A 129 -17.45 -7.68 6.99
C SER A 129 -18.74 -8.47 7.32
N LEU A 130 -18.74 -9.25 8.42
CA LEU A 130 -19.95 -9.94 8.86
C LEU A 130 -21.04 -8.96 9.32
N ASN A 131 -20.67 -7.88 10.00
CA ASN A 131 -21.62 -6.85 10.41
C ASN A 131 -22.27 -6.16 9.20
N GLU A 132 -21.50 -5.84 8.19
CA GLU A 132 -21.97 -5.20 6.96
C GLU A 132 -22.91 -6.13 6.18
N ILE A 133 -22.53 -7.39 6.00
CA ILE A 133 -23.36 -8.38 5.32
C ILE A 133 -24.65 -8.68 6.08
N CYS A 134 -24.65 -8.76 7.40
CA CYS A 134 -25.88 -8.90 8.17
C CYS A 134 -26.83 -7.71 7.96
N LYS A 135 -26.32 -6.48 7.97
CA LYS A 135 -27.10 -5.28 7.67
C LYS A 135 -27.62 -5.27 6.23
N PHE A 136 -26.81 -5.72 5.28
CA PHE A 136 -27.24 -5.88 3.89
C PHE A 136 -28.37 -6.89 3.76
N ILE A 137 -28.22 -8.09 4.35
CA ILE A 137 -29.24 -9.15 4.35
C ILE A 137 -30.54 -8.66 5.00
N TYR A 138 -30.48 -7.87 6.07
CA TYR A 138 -31.64 -7.30 6.74
C TYR A 138 -32.51 -6.44 5.80
N ARG A 139 -31.91 -5.82 4.80
CA ARG A 139 -32.60 -4.99 3.80
C ARG A 139 -33.20 -5.78 2.64
N GLN A 140 -32.90 -7.07 2.54
CA GLN A 140 -33.35 -7.94 1.44
C GLN A 140 -34.77 -8.51 1.69
N ASP A 141 -35.43 -8.94 0.61
CA ASP A 141 -36.70 -9.61 0.66
C ASP A 141 -36.54 -11.08 1.13
N SER A 142 -37.09 -11.40 2.30
CA SER A 142 -37.00 -12.73 2.90
C SER A 142 -37.65 -13.82 2.02
N VAL A 143 -38.71 -13.49 1.27
CA VAL A 143 -39.38 -14.44 0.36
C VAL A 143 -38.47 -14.75 -0.83
N LYS A 144 -37.77 -13.75 -1.34
CA LYS A 144 -36.79 -13.90 -2.42
C LYS A 144 -35.65 -14.83 -1.97
N ILE A 145 -35.11 -14.58 -0.75
CA ILE A 145 -34.05 -15.41 -0.15
C ILE A 145 -34.53 -16.86 0.06
N GLU A 146 -35.71 -17.08 0.60
CA GLU A 146 -36.26 -18.44 0.82
C GLU A 146 -36.40 -19.22 -0.49
N LYS A 147 -36.84 -18.57 -1.57
CA LYS A 147 -36.92 -19.20 -2.90
C LYS A 147 -35.51 -19.58 -3.40
N MET A 148 -34.52 -18.69 -3.24
CA MET A 148 -33.15 -18.95 -3.60
C MET A 148 -32.57 -20.15 -2.84
N LEU A 149 -32.75 -20.20 -1.52
CA LEU A 149 -32.27 -21.29 -0.67
C LEU A 149 -32.80 -22.67 -1.08
N LYS A 150 -34.05 -22.76 -1.56
CA LYS A 150 -34.62 -24.00 -2.07
C LYS A 150 -34.03 -24.49 -3.38
N LYS A 151 -33.42 -23.59 -4.19
CA LYS A 151 -32.80 -23.93 -5.47
C LYS A 151 -31.35 -24.34 -5.33
N VAL A 152 -30.68 -23.96 -4.25
CA VAL A 152 -29.24 -24.13 -4.07
C VAL A 152 -28.85 -25.56 -3.72
N TYR A 153 -27.83 -26.08 -4.40
CA TYR A 153 -27.19 -27.34 -4.01
C TYR A 153 -25.66 -27.25 -4.20
N PHE A 154 -24.95 -28.13 -3.52
CA PHE A 154 -23.50 -28.26 -3.62
C PHE A 154 -23.04 -29.71 -3.53
N THR A 155 -21.79 -29.98 -3.90
CA THR A 155 -21.15 -31.24 -3.60
C THR A 155 -20.30 -31.10 -2.34
N MET A 156 -20.25 -32.13 -1.51
CA MET A 156 -19.38 -32.18 -0.34
C MET A 156 -18.40 -33.34 -0.47
N THR A 157 -17.13 -33.02 -0.39
CA THR A 157 -16.03 -33.99 -0.38
C THR A 157 -15.53 -34.14 1.04
N THR A 158 -15.57 -35.37 1.57
CA THR A 158 -15.00 -35.68 2.88
C THR A 158 -13.62 -36.26 2.70
N LEU A 159 -12.59 -35.66 3.31
CA LEU A 159 -11.23 -36.13 3.26
C LEU A 159 -11.05 -37.39 4.13
N ASP A 160 -10.19 -38.31 3.68
CA ASP A 160 -9.78 -39.47 4.47
C ASP A 160 -9.07 -39.03 5.75
N GLU A 161 -9.22 -39.80 6.84
CA GLU A 161 -8.60 -39.51 8.13
C GLU A 161 -7.06 -39.36 8.04
N ASN A 162 -6.42 -40.12 7.17
CA ASN A 162 -4.97 -40.12 6.97
C ASN A 162 -4.48 -39.09 5.96
N MET A 163 -5.39 -38.37 5.28
CA MET A 163 -5.01 -37.35 4.31
C MET A 163 -4.51 -36.10 5.03
N ASP A 164 -3.34 -35.63 4.62
CA ASP A 164 -2.79 -34.37 5.12
C ASP A 164 -3.64 -33.19 4.62
N GLU A 165 -4.35 -32.57 5.54
CA GLU A 165 -5.24 -31.41 5.29
C GLU A 165 -4.49 -30.29 4.57
N LYS A 166 -3.23 -30.10 4.94
CA LYS A 166 -2.36 -29.08 4.39
C LYS A 166 -2.00 -29.36 2.93
N HIS A 167 -1.60 -30.60 2.63
CA HIS A 167 -1.23 -30.98 1.27
C HIS A 167 -2.44 -30.91 0.32
N TYR A 168 -3.61 -31.30 0.81
CA TYR A 168 -4.85 -31.19 0.05
C TYR A 168 -5.27 -29.73 -0.18
N PHE A 169 -5.14 -28.89 0.85
CA PHE A 169 -5.40 -27.46 0.77
C PHE A 169 -4.43 -26.75 -0.21
N GLU A 170 -3.14 -27.09 -0.15
CA GLU A 170 -2.13 -26.62 -1.10
C GLU A 170 -2.47 -27.06 -2.54
N ALA A 171 -2.82 -28.34 -2.76
CA ALA A 171 -3.10 -28.88 -4.08
C ALA A 171 -4.35 -28.31 -4.75
N ILE A 172 -5.43 -28.09 -3.99
CA ILE A 172 -6.65 -27.46 -4.53
C ILE A 172 -6.42 -26.00 -4.88
N ASN A 173 -5.62 -25.30 -4.11
CA ASN A 173 -5.44 -23.87 -4.25
C ASN A 173 -4.31 -23.50 -5.22
N LEU A 174 -3.38 -24.40 -5.51
CA LEU A 174 -2.40 -24.23 -6.60
C LEU A 174 -3.03 -24.16 -8.00
N ASN A 175 -4.25 -24.69 -8.18
CA ASN A 175 -4.92 -24.76 -9.48
C ASN A 175 -6.23 -23.92 -9.59
N LYS A 176 -6.66 -23.31 -8.50
CA LYS A 176 -7.79 -22.35 -8.50
C LYS A 176 -7.28 -21.02 -7.98
N MET A 177 -7.64 -19.94 -8.67
CA MET A 177 -7.34 -18.59 -8.24
C MET A 177 -7.49 -18.45 -6.72
N GLN A 178 -6.32 -18.24 -6.04
CA GLN A 178 -6.18 -17.29 -4.99
C GLN A 178 -6.48 -17.70 -3.56
N LEU A 179 -5.68 -18.62 -3.05
CA LEU A 179 -5.16 -18.30 -1.72
C LEU A 179 -4.01 -17.32 -1.92
N ARG A 180 -4.04 -16.20 -1.21
CA ARG A 180 -2.89 -15.33 -1.14
C ARG A 180 -1.72 -16.12 -0.57
N LYS A 181 -0.51 -15.80 -1.00
CA LYS A 181 0.70 -16.47 -0.49
C LYS A 181 0.82 -16.31 1.03
N SER A 182 0.33 -15.18 1.56
CA SER A 182 0.21 -14.92 3.00
C SER A 182 -0.66 -15.94 3.73
N ASP A 183 -1.79 -16.38 3.15
CA ASP A 183 -2.67 -17.39 3.76
C ASP A 183 -1.95 -18.76 3.89
N ILE A 184 -1.20 -19.14 2.85
CA ILE A 184 -0.40 -20.37 2.86
C ILE A 184 0.69 -20.28 3.94
N LEU A 185 1.40 -19.18 4.01
CA LEU A 185 2.44 -18.96 5.02
C LEU A 185 1.86 -18.99 6.44
N LYS A 186 0.68 -18.36 6.66
CA LYS A 186 -0.04 -18.42 7.94
C LYS A 186 -0.22 -19.87 8.41
N VAL A 187 -0.78 -20.72 7.53
CA VAL A 187 -0.98 -22.14 7.84
C VAL A 187 0.33 -22.84 8.16
N LEU A 188 1.39 -22.58 7.39
CA LEU A 188 2.70 -23.17 7.59
C LEU A 188 3.28 -22.83 8.97
N PHE A 189 3.22 -21.57 9.38
CA PHE A 189 3.71 -21.12 10.68
C PHE A 189 2.88 -21.66 11.84
N LEU A 190 1.55 -21.58 11.74
CA LEU A 190 0.66 -22.03 12.79
C LEU A 190 0.72 -23.55 13.02
N ASN A 191 0.92 -24.34 11.98
CA ASN A 191 1.08 -25.80 12.13
C ASN A 191 2.35 -26.19 12.88
N LYS A 192 3.42 -25.40 12.79
CA LYS A 192 4.66 -25.64 13.55
C LYS A 192 4.62 -25.09 14.96
N ALA A 193 3.73 -24.13 15.23
CA ALA A 193 3.60 -23.54 16.56
C ALA A 193 2.98 -24.49 17.58
N ASP A 194 3.32 -24.28 18.86
CA ASP A 194 2.69 -24.97 19.97
C ASP A 194 1.17 -24.80 19.94
N LYS A 195 0.42 -25.90 20.13
CA LYS A 195 -1.05 -25.92 20.09
C LYS A 195 -1.69 -24.84 20.97
N TYR A 196 -1.12 -24.57 22.15
CA TYR A 196 -1.65 -23.57 23.08
C TYR A 196 -1.39 -22.12 22.66
N LYS A 197 -0.46 -21.88 21.73
CA LYS A 197 -0.10 -20.55 21.24
C LYS A 197 -0.77 -20.21 19.89
N ARG A 198 -1.31 -21.21 19.20
CA ARG A 198 -1.81 -21.06 17.80
C ARG A 198 -2.86 -19.97 17.66
N GLU A 199 -3.83 -19.94 18.58
CA GLU A 199 -4.89 -18.93 18.55
C GLU A 199 -4.33 -17.51 18.68
N ASN A 200 -3.46 -17.29 19.65
CA ASN A 200 -2.85 -15.97 19.84
C ASN A 200 -1.99 -15.56 18.64
N LEU A 201 -1.21 -16.48 18.09
CA LEU A 201 -0.39 -16.21 16.91
C LEU A 201 -1.25 -15.95 15.64
N ALA A 202 -2.40 -16.61 15.52
CA ALA A 202 -3.35 -16.34 14.43
C ALA A 202 -3.92 -14.92 14.52
N LYS A 203 -4.33 -14.48 15.72
CA LYS A 203 -4.81 -13.10 15.97
C LYS A 203 -3.72 -12.05 15.68
N ILE A 204 -2.48 -12.33 16.07
CA ILE A 204 -1.35 -11.44 15.73
C ILE A 204 -1.16 -11.34 14.22
N TRP A 205 -1.21 -12.49 13.52
CA TRP A 205 -1.08 -12.51 12.06
C TRP A 205 -2.17 -11.67 11.38
N GLU A 206 -3.44 -11.86 11.75
CA GLU A 206 -4.59 -11.13 11.21
C GLU A 206 -4.45 -9.62 11.41
N LYS A 207 -4.05 -9.19 12.61
CA LYS A 207 -3.76 -7.77 12.86
C LYS A 207 -2.59 -7.23 12.02
N CYS A 208 -1.56 -8.04 11.77
CA CYS A 208 -0.44 -7.63 10.91
C CYS A 208 -0.84 -7.56 9.44
N GLU A 209 -1.73 -8.44 9.01
CA GLU A 209 -2.23 -8.53 7.64
C GLU A 209 -3.08 -7.34 7.24
N ASP A 210 -3.80 -6.77 8.18
CA ASP A 210 -4.61 -5.58 7.99
C ASP A 210 -3.73 -4.33 7.84
N MET A 211 -3.24 -4.08 6.61
CA MET A 211 -2.40 -2.93 6.31
C MET A 211 -3.19 -1.62 6.13
N GLU A 212 -4.52 -1.70 6.09
CA GLU A 212 -5.44 -0.56 5.95
C GLU A 212 -5.76 0.12 7.28
N HIS A 213 -5.43 -0.52 8.40
CA HIS A 213 -5.56 0.05 9.73
C HIS A 213 -4.20 0.05 10.47
N TYR A 214 -4.11 0.83 11.55
CA TYR A 214 -2.94 0.78 12.43
C TYR A 214 -3.04 -0.41 13.39
N TYR A 215 -1.94 -1.10 13.64
CA TYR A 215 -1.89 -2.30 14.50
C TYR A 215 -2.40 -2.04 15.94
N ASP A 216 -1.99 -0.93 16.54
CA ASP A 216 -2.44 -0.48 17.86
C ASP A 216 -3.48 0.62 17.70
N ASP A 217 -4.77 0.25 17.68
CA ASP A 217 -5.92 1.15 17.53
C ASP A 217 -6.31 1.90 18.82
N GLU A 218 -5.50 1.85 19.87
CA GLU A 218 -5.80 2.63 21.06
C GLU A 218 -5.68 4.13 20.78
N LYS A 219 -6.83 4.71 20.39
CA LYS A 219 -7.12 6.15 20.33
C LYS A 219 -6.10 7.00 19.54
N LEU A 220 -6.37 7.15 18.30
CA LEU A 220 -5.79 8.09 17.33
C LEU A 220 -5.78 9.59 17.74
N ASN A 221 -5.91 9.89 19.02
CA ASN A 221 -5.97 11.25 19.56
C ASN A 221 -4.68 12.07 19.40
N ASN A 222 -3.61 11.52 18.84
CA ASN A 222 -2.33 12.20 18.66
C ASN A 222 -1.64 11.90 17.32
N ILE A 223 -2.37 11.58 16.25
CA ILE A 223 -1.76 11.57 14.93
C ILE A 223 -1.62 13.01 14.47
N GLY A 224 -0.37 13.49 14.42
CA GLY A 224 -0.03 14.69 13.66
C GLY A 224 -0.29 14.41 12.18
N SER A 225 -1.55 14.60 11.73
CA SER A 225 -1.84 14.57 10.30
C SER A 225 -1.09 15.71 9.66
N ILE A 226 -0.04 15.41 8.89
CA ILE A 226 0.51 16.36 7.94
C ILE A 226 -0.52 16.43 6.81
N LYS A 227 -1.55 17.26 7.00
CA LYS A 227 -2.46 17.57 5.91
C LYS A 227 -1.64 18.26 4.83
N GLN A 228 -1.67 17.72 3.63
CA GLN A 228 -1.18 18.42 2.46
C GLN A 228 -2.08 19.64 2.26
N ALA A 229 -1.70 20.76 2.93
CA ALA A 229 -2.39 22.00 2.75
C ALA A 229 -2.20 22.44 1.29
N SER A 230 -3.29 22.73 0.59
CA SER A 230 -3.16 23.42 -0.69
C SER A 230 -2.56 24.81 -0.44
N ILE A 231 -1.85 25.37 -1.42
CA ILE A 231 -1.30 26.74 -1.32
C ILE A 231 -2.43 27.73 -0.97
N ASN A 232 -3.66 27.47 -1.41
CA ASN A 232 -4.83 28.27 -1.08
C ASN A 232 -5.24 28.18 0.41
N ASP A 233 -5.09 27.02 1.04
CA ASP A 233 -5.35 26.86 2.48
C ASP A 233 -4.32 27.65 3.32
N ILE A 234 -3.06 27.70 2.86
CA ILE A 234 -1.98 28.45 3.49
C ILE A 234 -2.20 29.96 3.32
N LEU A 235 -2.61 30.40 2.14
CA LEU A 235 -2.92 31.81 1.86
C LEU A 235 -4.18 32.29 2.59
N ALA A 236 -5.16 31.43 2.78
CA ALA A 236 -6.35 31.73 3.56
C ALA A 236 -6.04 31.86 5.07
N SER A 237 -5.14 31.02 5.60
CA SER A 237 -4.75 31.08 7.02
C SER A 237 -3.89 32.31 7.39
N ALA A 238 -3.19 32.89 6.40
CA ALA A 238 -2.41 34.13 6.61
C ALA A 238 -3.26 35.40 6.77
N ASN A 239 -4.56 35.31 6.51
CA ASN A 239 -5.49 36.45 6.55
C ASN A 239 -6.55 36.40 7.68
N VAL A 240 -6.39 35.47 8.63
CA VAL A 240 -7.36 35.35 9.75
C VAL A 240 -6.65 35.66 11.06
N ASP A 241 -6.91 36.86 11.56
CA ASP A 241 -6.66 37.22 12.96
C ASP A 241 -7.36 36.26 13.91
N GLU A 242 -6.65 35.92 14.99
CA GLU A 242 -7.06 35.04 16.08
C GLU A 242 -8.50 35.35 16.55
N LYS A 243 -9.42 34.42 16.33
CA LYS A 243 -10.58 34.24 17.20
C LYS A 243 -10.89 32.78 17.39
N GLU A 244 -10.70 32.39 18.65
CA GLU A 244 -11.17 31.13 19.22
C GLU A 244 -12.55 30.73 18.74
N ASN A 245 -12.68 29.46 18.31
CA ASN A 245 -13.94 28.76 18.51
C ASN A 245 -13.65 27.27 18.66
N GLN A 246 -13.57 26.87 19.92
CA GLN A 246 -13.82 25.47 20.32
C GLN A 246 -15.25 25.15 19.91
N LYS A 247 -15.44 24.30 18.92
CA LYS A 247 -16.68 23.57 18.72
C LYS A 247 -16.42 22.09 18.98
N ASN A 248 -17.04 21.62 20.05
CA ASN A 248 -17.24 20.22 20.37
C ASN A 248 -17.74 19.46 19.15
N SER A 249 -16.94 18.57 18.60
CA SER A 249 -17.39 17.55 17.66
C SER A 249 -17.92 16.34 18.43
N PRO A 250 -19.01 15.70 18.00
CA PRO A 250 -19.54 14.52 18.65
C PRO A 250 -18.56 13.35 18.49
N ASP A 251 -18.51 12.54 19.52
CA ASP A 251 -17.71 11.34 19.73
C ASP A 251 -18.15 10.23 18.73
N ASN A 252 -17.75 10.36 17.47
CA ASN A 252 -17.78 9.29 16.50
C ASN A 252 -16.34 8.88 16.25
N SER A 253 -15.89 7.86 16.95
CA SER A 253 -14.62 7.19 16.69
C SER A 253 -14.74 6.37 15.38
N GLU A 254 -14.77 7.04 14.23
CA GLU A 254 -14.52 6.38 12.96
C GLU A 254 -13.08 5.87 12.95
N VAL A 255 -12.93 4.57 12.74
CA VAL A 255 -11.63 3.94 12.51
C VAL A 255 -11.05 4.55 11.23
N LEU A 256 -9.85 5.11 11.30
CA LEU A 256 -9.23 5.77 10.16
C LEU A 256 -8.67 4.72 9.20
N GLU A 257 -9.34 4.50 8.07
CA GLU A 257 -8.79 3.73 6.96
C GLU A 257 -7.61 4.45 6.32
N VAL A 258 -6.52 3.71 6.11
CA VAL A 258 -5.29 4.23 5.52
C VAL A 258 -4.77 3.30 4.42
N LYS A 259 -4.04 3.88 3.47
CA LYS A 259 -3.33 3.12 2.44
C LYS A 259 -1.86 2.99 2.82
N SER A 260 -1.40 1.78 3.01
CA SER A 260 0.02 1.48 3.22
C SER A 260 0.82 1.67 1.93
N ILE A 261 2.12 1.98 2.06
CA ILE A 261 3.06 2.07 0.93
C ILE A 261 3.56 0.71 0.45
N VAL A 262 3.32 -0.34 1.22
CA VAL A 262 3.59 -1.75 0.85
C VAL A 262 2.38 -2.59 1.19
N ASP A 263 2.13 -3.64 0.41
CA ASP A 263 1.15 -4.65 0.76
C ASP A 263 1.68 -5.65 1.80
N PHE A 264 0.83 -6.54 2.27
CA PHE A 264 1.22 -7.46 3.33
C PHE A 264 2.24 -8.51 2.87
N GLU A 265 2.20 -8.98 1.62
CA GLU A 265 3.16 -9.96 1.10
C GLU A 265 4.54 -9.32 0.92
N GLU A 266 4.60 -8.07 0.48
CA GLU A 266 5.82 -7.26 0.47
C GLU A 266 6.37 -7.04 1.89
N PHE A 267 5.49 -6.73 2.85
CA PHE A 267 5.88 -6.54 4.24
C PHE A 267 6.43 -7.84 4.86
N LEU A 268 5.83 -8.99 4.57
CA LEU A 268 6.36 -10.30 4.97
C LEU A 268 7.78 -10.53 4.42
N ALA A 269 8.02 -10.20 3.14
CA ALA A 269 9.35 -10.32 2.54
C ALA A 269 10.37 -9.38 3.21
N ILE A 270 9.98 -8.14 3.53
CA ILE A 270 10.81 -7.16 4.24
C ILE A 270 11.20 -7.71 5.61
N VAL A 271 10.25 -8.15 6.41
CA VAL A 271 10.53 -8.69 7.76
C VAL A 271 11.41 -9.94 7.68
N ALA A 272 11.14 -10.84 6.73
CA ALA A 272 11.96 -12.03 6.54
C ALA A 272 13.40 -11.66 6.16
N LYS A 273 13.61 -10.65 5.31
CA LYS A 273 14.95 -10.16 4.94
C LYS A 273 15.66 -9.47 6.10
N ILE A 274 14.97 -8.75 6.96
CA ILE A 274 15.56 -8.18 8.20
C ILE A 274 16.12 -9.30 9.08
N LEU A 275 15.40 -10.42 9.17
CA LEU A 275 15.79 -11.56 10.01
C LEU A 275 16.86 -12.45 9.35
N ASN A 276 16.91 -12.49 8.04
CA ASN A 276 17.89 -13.25 7.25
C ASN A 276 18.27 -12.47 5.99
N ASP A 277 19.47 -11.91 5.97
CA ASP A 277 19.98 -11.08 4.87
C ASP A 277 20.05 -11.83 3.51
N GLN A 278 20.01 -13.16 3.51
CA GLN A 278 19.97 -13.96 2.28
C GLN A 278 18.55 -14.09 1.69
N MET A 279 17.52 -13.67 2.41
CA MET A 279 16.13 -13.68 1.94
C MET A 279 15.95 -12.69 0.78
N PRO A 280 15.47 -13.11 -0.40
CA PRO A 280 15.17 -12.19 -1.49
C PRO A 280 13.95 -11.33 -1.19
N LEU A 281 13.95 -10.05 -1.62
CA LEU A 281 12.77 -9.20 -1.67
C LEU A 281 11.97 -9.51 -2.95
N ASP A 282 11.34 -10.67 -2.98
CA ASP A 282 10.60 -11.18 -4.13
C ASP A 282 9.24 -11.75 -3.68
N PRO A 283 8.18 -10.93 -3.69
CA PRO A 283 6.83 -11.36 -3.32
C PRO A 283 6.26 -12.41 -4.27
N GLU A 284 6.73 -12.49 -5.52
CA GLU A 284 6.22 -13.49 -6.47
C GLU A 284 6.60 -14.92 -6.05
N ASN A 285 7.82 -15.11 -5.55
CA ASN A 285 8.34 -16.40 -5.09
C ASN A 285 8.31 -16.55 -3.56
N LEU A 286 7.46 -15.80 -2.87
CA LEU A 286 7.43 -15.65 -1.42
C LEU A 286 7.44 -16.98 -0.67
N ILE A 287 6.55 -17.92 -1.02
CA ILE A 287 6.44 -19.23 -0.36
C ILE A 287 7.74 -20.05 -0.51
N LYS A 288 8.30 -20.06 -1.72
CA LYS A 288 9.56 -20.77 -2.00
C LYS A 288 10.70 -20.20 -1.17
N ASN A 289 10.81 -18.88 -1.16
CA ASN A 289 11.85 -18.16 -0.43
C ASN A 289 11.71 -18.37 1.09
N PHE A 290 10.48 -18.31 1.63
CA PHE A 290 10.22 -18.62 3.04
C PHE A 290 10.58 -20.06 3.40
N LYS A 291 10.21 -21.04 2.60
CA LYS A 291 10.60 -22.44 2.82
C LYS A 291 12.12 -22.59 2.90
N GLN A 292 12.85 -21.93 2.01
CA GLN A 292 14.31 -22.04 1.90
C GLN A 292 15.05 -21.29 3.03
N HIS A 293 14.60 -20.08 3.39
CA HIS A 293 15.38 -19.16 4.23
C HIS A 293 14.86 -19.00 5.67
N ILE A 294 13.59 -19.35 5.93
CA ILE A 294 12.95 -19.15 7.24
C ILE A 294 12.52 -20.48 7.86
N PHE A 295 11.78 -21.33 7.14
CA PHE A 295 11.16 -22.52 7.74
C PHE A 295 12.14 -23.60 8.17
N TYR A 296 13.30 -23.72 7.53
CA TYR A 296 14.33 -24.70 7.90
C TYR A 296 15.41 -24.13 8.83
N THR A 297 15.15 -22.95 9.40
CA THR A 297 16.04 -22.26 10.36
C THR A 297 15.34 -22.08 11.70
N ASN A 298 16.10 -21.69 12.74
CA ASN A 298 15.54 -21.37 14.06
C ASN A 298 14.66 -20.10 14.07
N LEU A 299 14.62 -19.35 12.96
CA LEU A 299 13.81 -18.13 12.80
C LEU A 299 12.31 -18.43 12.76
N ASN A 300 11.94 -19.66 12.41
CA ASN A 300 10.55 -20.09 12.32
C ASN A 300 9.77 -19.93 13.64
N GLU A 301 10.36 -20.27 14.78
CA GLU A 301 9.65 -20.30 16.06
C GLU A 301 9.15 -18.92 16.53
N ASN A 302 9.86 -17.86 16.16
CA ASN A 302 9.59 -16.49 16.59
C ASN A 302 9.16 -15.55 15.47
N PHE A 303 8.95 -16.06 14.26
CA PHE A 303 8.68 -15.19 13.09
C PHE A 303 7.44 -14.32 13.30
N ILE A 304 6.31 -14.87 13.73
CA ILE A 304 5.06 -14.13 13.92
C ILE A 304 5.22 -13.05 15.01
N THR A 305 5.96 -13.33 16.08
CA THR A 305 6.25 -12.33 17.12
C THR A 305 7.14 -11.21 16.58
N LYS A 306 8.11 -11.54 15.71
CA LYS A 306 8.93 -10.53 15.04
C LYS A 306 8.12 -9.73 14.01
N LEU A 307 7.22 -10.38 13.29
CA LEU A 307 6.28 -9.71 12.39
C LEU A 307 5.46 -8.65 13.12
N GLU A 308 4.90 -8.99 14.29
CA GLU A 308 4.19 -8.04 15.15
C GLU A 308 5.08 -6.86 15.56
N GLN A 309 6.30 -7.14 16.03
CA GLN A 309 7.26 -6.11 16.43
C GLN A 309 7.53 -5.13 15.28
N TYR A 310 7.87 -5.65 14.09
CA TYR A 310 8.16 -4.80 12.93
C TYR A 310 6.91 -4.11 12.36
N ARG A 311 5.71 -4.71 12.51
CA ARG A 311 4.47 -4.06 12.14
C ARG A 311 4.19 -2.81 12.98
N LYS A 312 4.41 -2.88 14.30
CA LYS A 312 4.29 -1.74 15.21
C LYS A 312 5.33 -0.65 14.91
N ILE A 313 6.57 -1.04 14.60
CA ILE A 313 7.64 -0.12 14.18
C ILE A 313 7.26 0.56 12.87
N PHE A 314 6.81 -0.19 11.88
CA PHE A 314 6.37 0.34 10.59
C PHE A 314 5.26 1.38 10.77
N ASP A 315 4.23 1.05 11.53
CA ASP A 315 3.11 1.95 11.80
C ASP A 315 3.51 3.23 12.54
N LYS A 316 4.54 3.15 13.37
CA LYS A 316 5.03 4.30 14.12
C LYS A 316 5.85 5.26 13.28
N TYR A 317 6.73 4.74 12.43
CA TYR A 317 7.79 5.53 11.80
C TYR A 317 7.62 5.72 10.30
N VAL A 318 6.82 4.89 9.62
CA VAL A 318 6.61 4.98 8.18
C VAL A 318 5.28 5.67 7.89
N PHE A 319 5.27 6.54 6.90
CA PHE A 319 4.06 7.24 6.51
C PHE A 319 3.06 6.32 5.78
N LYS A 320 1.79 6.68 5.83
CA LYS A 320 0.69 6.11 5.07
C LYS A 320 -0.07 7.22 4.36
N ARG A 321 -1.09 6.87 3.59
CA ARG A 321 -2.03 7.82 2.99
C ARG A 321 -3.43 7.57 3.51
N ASP A 322 -4.26 8.62 3.59
CA ASP A 322 -5.70 8.46 3.78
C ASP A 322 -6.38 8.09 2.44
N LEU A 323 -7.69 7.92 2.48
CA LEU A 323 -8.50 7.63 1.29
C LEU A 323 -8.45 8.74 0.23
N GLU A 324 -8.16 9.97 0.63
CA GLU A 324 -7.97 11.13 -0.26
C GLU A 324 -6.52 11.26 -0.76
N ASN A 325 -5.65 10.27 -0.46
CA ASN A 325 -4.21 10.25 -0.76
C ASN A 325 -3.39 11.35 -0.06
N LYS A 326 -3.89 11.91 1.06
CA LYS A 326 -3.10 12.79 1.92
C LYS A 326 -2.15 11.99 2.78
N TYR A 327 -0.96 12.54 3.04
CA TYR A 327 0.06 11.87 3.84
C TYR A 327 -0.29 11.88 5.33
N ILE A 328 -0.16 10.71 5.97
CA ILE A 328 -0.33 10.52 7.41
C ILE A 328 0.93 9.91 7.98
N GLN A 329 1.46 10.50 9.04
CA GLN A 329 2.64 10.02 9.75
C GLN A 329 2.47 10.26 11.24
N LYS A 330 2.64 9.21 12.06
CA LYS A 330 2.51 9.32 13.52
C LYS A 330 3.56 10.26 14.14
N PHE A 331 4.74 10.35 13.57
CA PHE A 331 5.80 11.25 14.03
C PHE A 331 5.52 12.73 13.72
N GLY A 332 4.68 13.02 12.72
CA GLY A 332 4.23 14.36 12.37
C GLY A 332 5.33 15.32 11.90
N ASP A 333 6.47 14.83 11.41
CA ASP A 333 7.59 15.65 10.94
C ASP A 333 7.70 15.65 9.42
N LYS A 334 7.65 16.84 8.81
CA LYS A 334 7.72 17.00 7.36
C LYS A 334 9.07 16.61 6.78
N LYS A 335 10.20 16.81 7.50
CA LYS A 335 11.53 16.43 6.98
C LYS A 335 11.65 14.92 6.90
N LEU A 336 11.15 14.21 7.93
CA LEU A 336 11.09 12.74 7.91
C LEU A 336 10.18 12.23 6.79
N LEU A 337 9.04 12.87 6.56
CA LEU A 337 8.15 12.52 5.45
C LEU A 337 8.86 12.72 4.10
N MET A 338 9.51 13.86 3.89
CA MET A 338 10.13 14.19 2.60
C MET A 338 11.25 13.24 2.21
N ILE A 339 12.08 12.79 3.17
CA ILE A 339 13.12 11.79 2.86
C ILE A 339 12.49 10.41 2.58
N GLN A 340 11.41 10.03 3.24
CA GLN A 340 10.69 8.80 2.91
C GLN A 340 10.02 8.85 1.53
N LEU A 341 9.46 10.00 1.13
CA LEU A 341 8.92 10.21 -0.21
C LEU A 341 10.00 10.09 -1.29
N LEU A 342 11.23 10.54 -1.01
CA LEU A 342 12.37 10.34 -1.93
C LEU A 342 12.62 8.85 -2.20
N PHE A 343 12.44 7.98 -1.23
CA PHE A 343 12.56 6.52 -1.45
C PHE A 343 11.35 5.93 -2.17
N GLU A 344 10.14 6.34 -1.81
CA GLU A 344 8.92 5.79 -2.40
C GLU A 344 8.85 5.98 -3.92
N VAL A 345 9.23 7.16 -4.44
CA VAL A 345 9.21 7.42 -5.89
C VAL A 345 10.17 6.54 -6.69
N GLN A 346 11.05 5.81 -6.03
CA GLN A 346 12.08 4.99 -6.65
C GLN A 346 11.74 3.50 -6.75
N SER A 347 10.57 3.09 -6.31
CA SER A 347 10.01 1.74 -6.47
C SER A 347 10.86 0.58 -5.91
N SER A 348 11.75 0.82 -4.94
CA SER A 348 12.55 -0.20 -4.25
C SER A 348 12.28 -0.18 -2.76
N ASN A 349 11.96 -1.33 -2.17
CA ASN A 349 11.67 -1.46 -0.74
C ASN A 349 12.91 -1.82 0.11
N GLU A 350 14.11 -1.85 -0.47
CA GLU A 350 15.34 -2.16 0.27
C GLU A 350 15.64 -1.17 1.39
N TRP A 351 15.28 0.11 1.21
CA TRP A 351 15.44 1.12 2.24
C TRP A 351 14.63 0.80 3.51
N LEU A 352 13.42 0.20 3.37
CA LEU A 352 12.61 -0.22 4.50
C LEU A 352 13.31 -1.30 5.31
N VAL A 353 13.98 -2.27 4.66
CA VAL A 353 14.75 -3.31 5.35
C VAL A 353 15.83 -2.68 6.22
N LYS A 354 16.65 -1.81 5.65
CA LYS A 354 17.75 -1.12 6.35
C LYS A 354 17.22 -0.22 7.47
N TYR A 355 16.18 0.54 7.19
CA TYR A 355 15.61 1.50 8.12
C TYR A 355 14.92 0.81 9.31
N LEU A 356 13.98 -0.12 9.05
CA LEU A 356 13.22 -0.80 10.11
C LEU A 356 14.11 -1.62 11.04
N LYS A 357 15.22 -2.18 10.52
CA LYS A 357 16.19 -2.94 11.33
C LYS A 357 16.80 -2.11 12.46
N GLU A 358 16.96 -0.81 12.25
CA GLU A 358 17.60 0.09 13.20
C GLU A 358 16.63 1.02 13.94
N CYS A 359 15.37 1.12 13.52
CA CYS A 359 14.40 2.07 14.07
C CYS A 359 14.27 2.05 15.60
N GLU A 360 14.39 0.88 16.23
CA GLU A 360 14.25 0.77 17.69
C GLU A 360 15.43 1.36 18.45
N THR A 361 16.58 1.52 17.81
CA THR A 361 17.79 2.08 18.43
C THR A 361 17.89 3.60 18.25
N LEU A 362 17.06 4.17 17.37
CA LEU A 362 17.02 5.60 17.09
C LEU A 362 16.11 6.31 18.11
N GLY A 363 16.57 7.46 18.60
CA GLY A 363 15.88 8.21 19.66
C GLY A 363 14.91 9.25 19.13
N ASP A 364 15.41 10.32 18.53
CA ASP A 364 14.61 11.45 18.07
C ASP A 364 14.42 11.45 16.54
N VAL A 365 13.62 12.39 16.06
CA VAL A 365 13.30 12.54 14.65
C VAL A 365 14.55 12.83 13.79
N ASN A 366 15.55 13.54 14.33
CA ASN A 366 16.74 13.87 13.58
C ASN A 366 17.64 12.65 13.37
N GLU A 367 17.69 11.72 14.34
CA GLU A 367 18.40 10.45 14.17
C GLU A 367 17.72 9.59 13.09
N HIS A 368 16.37 9.56 13.03
CA HIS A 368 15.65 8.89 11.96
C HIS A 368 15.94 9.52 10.57
N ILE A 369 15.96 10.84 10.48
CA ILE A 369 16.30 11.55 9.23
C ILE A 369 17.75 11.24 8.85
N GLY A 370 18.69 11.34 9.79
CA GLY A 370 20.10 11.04 9.57
C GLY A 370 20.33 9.63 9.04
N LYS A 371 19.64 8.63 9.62
CA LYS A 371 19.73 7.24 9.14
C LYS A 371 19.19 7.08 7.72
N LEU A 372 18.09 7.72 7.39
CA LEU A 372 17.56 7.68 6.03
C LEU A 372 18.47 8.42 5.04
N GLU A 373 19.10 9.53 5.44
CA GLU A 373 20.10 10.22 4.61
C GLU A 373 21.37 9.36 4.39
N GLU A 374 21.78 8.57 5.38
CA GLU A 374 22.86 7.58 5.24
C GLU A 374 22.51 6.49 4.22
N ILE A 375 21.32 5.91 4.32
CA ILE A 375 20.82 4.91 3.35
C ILE A 375 20.74 5.49 1.93
N ASP A 376 20.30 6.74 1.80
CA ASP A 376 20.26 7.43 0.51
C ASP A 376 21.66 7.74 -0.04
N LYS A 377 22.63 8.09 0.82
CA LYS A 377 24.03 8.25 0.45
C LYS A 377 24.63 6.96 -0.12
N GLU A 378 24.40 5.82 0.54
CA GLU A 378 24.81 4.50 0.03
C GLU A 378 24.21 4.22 -1.36
N ARG A 379 22.93 4.54 -1.55
CA ARG A 379 22.25 4.37 -2.83
C ARG A 379 22.87 5.26 -3.91
N MET A 380 23.13 6.52 -3.61
CA MET A 380 23.77 7.43 -4.56
C MET A 380 25.15 6.93 -4.99
N LEU A 381 25.94 6.45 -4.04
CA LEU A 381 27.26 5.86 -4.31
C LEU A 381 27.15 4.61 -5.19
N SER A 382 26.15 3.74 -4.92
CA SER A 382 25.92 2.57 -5.76
C SER A 382 25.57 2.93 -7.20
N LEU A 383 24.79 4.00 -7.43
CA LEU A 383 24.47 4.50 -8.77
C LEU A 383 25.69 5.10 -9.48
N LEU A 384 26.54 5.83 -8.76
CA LEU A 384 27.74 6.46 -9.32
C LEU A 384 28.83 5.44 -9.68
N PHE A 385 29.02 4.42 -8.84
CA PHE A 385 30.14 3.49 -8.96
C PHE A 385 29.75 2.08 -9.43
N LYS A 386 28.47 1.80 -9.66
CA LYS A 386 27.97 0.48 -10.10
C LYS A 386 28.56 -0.68 -9.27
N ASN A 387 28.71 -0.47 -7.96
CA ASN A 387 29.30 -1.41 -6.99
C ASN A 387 30.80 -1.71 -7.18
N GLU A 388 31.53 -0.86 -7.90
CA GLU A 388 33.01 -0.95 -7.93
C GLU A 388 33.60 -0.38 -6.63
N GLU A 389 34.49 -1.13 -5.98
CA GLU A 389 35.27 -0.62 -4.85
C GLU A 389 36.30 0.40 -5.35
N GLN A 390 36.06 1.67 -5.11
CA GLN A 390 36.97 2.73 -5.43
C GLN A 390 37.23 3.63 -4.21
N THR A 391 38.45 4.12 -4.09
CA THR A 391 38.78 5.14 -3.09
C THR A 391 38.11 6.45 -3.47
N LEU A 392 37.18 6.91 -2.64
CA LEU A 392 36.47 8.18 -2.85
C LEU A 392 37.47 9.34 -2.74
N ASN A 393 37.68 10.07 -3.84
CA ASN A 393 38.29 11.36 -3.86
C ASN A 393 37.50 12.35 -4.72
N GLN A 394 37.74 13.64 -4.55
CA GLN A 394 36.95 14.70 -5.18
C GLN A 394 36.98 14.64 -6.72
N GLU A 395 38.15 14.32 -7.28
CA GLU A 395 38.39 14.28 -8.73
C GLU A 395 37.56 13.12 -9.38
N ILE A 396 37.58 11.95 -8.76
CA ILE A 396 36.78 10.81 -9.20
C ILE A 396 35.28 11.10 -9.10
N LEU A 397 34.83 11.72 -8.01
CA LEU A 397 33.44 12.14 -7.86
C LEU A 397 33.01 13.11 -8.96
N ASP A 398 33.86 14.09 -9.29
CA ASP A 398 33.60 15.05 -10.35
C ASP A 398 33.45 14.38 -11.71
N GLU A 399 34.29 13.42 -12.01
CA GLU A 399 34.21 12.63 -13.24
C GLU A 399 32.94 11.81 -13.29
N LYS A 400 32.59 11.06 -12.22
CA LYS A 400 31.40 10.22 -12.15
C LYS A 400 30.11 11.03 -12.24
N PHE A 401 30.00 12.18 -11.57
CA PHE A 401 28.84 13.06 -11.74
C PHE A 401 28.75 13.63 -13.16
N LYS A 402 29.85 14.00 -13.78
CA LYS A 402 29.85 14.43 -15.18
C LYS A 402 29.39 13.33 -16.11
N GLU A 403 29.85 12.09 -15.91
CA GLU A 403 29.46 10.93 -16.71
C GLU A 403 27.96 10.66 -16.62
N ILE A 404 27.41 10.56 -15.39
CA ILE A 404 26.03 10.15 -15.18
C ILE A 404 25.01 11.24 -15.52
N LEU A 405 25.36 12.53 -15.31
CA LEU A 405 24.49 13.67 -15.59
C LEU A 405 24.64 14.23 -17.02
N ASN A 406 25.52 13.65 -17.84
CA ASN A 406 25.64 13.95 -19.27
C ASN A 406 24.85 13.01 -20.18
N GLN A 407 23.96 12.17 -19.60
CA GLN A 407 23.16 11.23 -20.37
C GLN A 407 21.89 11.87 -20.99
N GLY A 408 21.77 13.20 -20.91
CA GLY A 408 20.61 13.92 -21.43
C GLY A 408 19.31 13.41 -20.78
N THR A 409 18.33 13.07 -21.61
CA THR A 409 17.03 12.56 -21.13
C THR A 409 17.11 11.17 -20.47
N ASP A 410 18.20 10.42 -20.68
CA ASP A 410 18.43 9.10 -20.06
C ASP A 410 19.09 9.20 -18.67
N THR A 411 19.36 10.43 -18.20
CA THR A 411 19.83 10.65 -16.82
C THR A 411 18.90 9.98 -15.83
N PRO A 412 19.42 9.15 -14.89
CA PRO A 412 18.58 8.46 -13.93
C PRO A 412 17.69 9.42 -13.14
N HIS A 413 16.39 9.13 -13.09
CA HIS A 413 15.38 9.98 -12.44
C HIS A 413 15.70 10.27 -10.97
N TYR A 414 16.44 9.37 -10.31
CA TYR A 414 16.92 9.54 -8.95
C TYR A 414 17.57 10.91 -8.71
N PHE A 415 18.44 11.38 -9.62
CA PHE A 415 19.17 12.63 -9.43
C PHE A 415 18.26 13.86 -9.47
N PHE A 416 17.18 13.83 -10.23
CA PHE A 416 16.18 14.89 -10.22
C PHE A 416 15.41 14.93 -8.91
N TYR A 417 14.93 13.76 -8.42
CA TYR A 417 14.25 13.68 -7.13
C TYR A 417 15.16 14.07 -5.97
N LYS A 418 16.41 13.61 -5.99
CA LYS A 418 17.40 13.96 -4.97
C LYS A 418 17.66 15.46 -4.93
N LEU A 419 17.78 16.10 -6.08
CA LEU A 419 17.95 17.55 -6.18
C LEU A 419 16.72 18.30 -5.65
N ASP A 420 15.53 17.90 -6.00
CA ASP A 420 14.32 18.53 -5.48
C ASP A 420 14.23 18.38 -3.94
N TYR A 421 14.65 17.24 -3.38
CA TYR A 421 14.78 17.06 -1.93
C TYR A 421 15.81 18.02 -1.32
N LEU A 422 17.00 18.14 -1.91
CA LEU A 422 18.07 18.99 -1.41
C LEU A 422 17.72 20.48 -1.51
N LEU A 423 17.12 20.89 -2.62
CA LEU A 423 16.65 22.26 -2.82
C LEU A 423 15.56 22.63 -1.81
N TRP A 424 14.64 21.70 -1.52
CA TRP A 424 13.64 21.89 -0.47
C TRP A 424 14.27 22.01 0.91
N LYS A 425 15.26 21.17 1.25
CA LYS A 425 15.99 21.21 2.51
C LYS A 425 16.71 22.55 2.67
N LYS A 426 17.42 23.00 1.63
CA LYS A 426 18.10 24.31 1.60
C LYS A 426 17.13 25.48 1.73
N LEU A 427 15.98 25.40 1.08
CA LEU A 427 14.92 26.42 1.25
C LEU A 427 14.47 26.54 2.71
N GLY A 428 14.29 25.43 3.41
CA GLY A 428 13.97 25.43 4.84
C GLY A 428 15.06 26.03 5.71
N GLU A 429 16.33 25.78 5.37
CA GLU A 429 17.50 26.38 6.05
C GLU A 429 17.53 27.91 5.82
N GLU A 430 17.30 28.40 4.59
CA GLU A 430 17.30 29.84 4.27
C GLU A 430 16.13 30.61 4.94
N ILE A 431 14.97 29.97 5.10
CA ILE A 431 13.84 30.58 5.82
C ILE A 431 14.16 30.76 7.31
N THR A 432 14.94 29.85 7.89
CA THR A 432 15.32 29.87 9.31
C THR A 432 16.63 30.61 9.61
N ASN A 433 17.55 30.64 8.65
CA ASN A 433 18.88 31.21 8.81
C ASN A 433 19.35 31.84 7.49
N SER A 434 19.56 33.18 7.48
CA SER A 434 19.83 33.95 6.27
C SER A 434 21.22 33.78 5.65
N GLU A 435 22.01 32.80 6.06
CA GLU A 435 23.38 32.57 5.56
C GLU A 435 23.46 31.85 4.20
N PHE A 436 22.39 31.12 3.82
CA PHE A 436 22.30 30.39 2.56
C PHE A 436 21.55 31.22 1.51
N LYS A 437 22.05 31.28 0.26
CA LYS A 437 21.56 32.22 -0.76
C LYS A 437 21.08 31.57 -2.07
N ILE A 438 20.72 30.30 -2.06
CA ILE A 438 20.26 29.62 -3.29
C ILE A 438 18.93 30.22 -3.75
N TRP A 439 18.03 30.50 -2.81
CA TRP A 439 16.68 31.00 -3.03
C TRP A 439 16.57 32.54 -2.91
N GLU A 440 17.68 33.26 -2.76
CA GLU A 440 17.67 34.72 -2.66
C GLU A 440 17.00 35.36 -3.88
N GLY A 441 16.08 36.29 -3.62
CA GLY A 441 15.31 37.01 -4.63
C GLY A 441 14.05 36.29 -5.14
N ILE A 442 13.77 35.06 -4.67
CA ILE A 442 12.55 34.34 -5.00
C ILE A 442 11.47 34.65 -3.96
N GLU A 443 10.30 35.07 -4.45
CA GLU A 443 9.15 35.40 -3.61
C GLU A 443 8.45 34.13 -3.07
N ASN A 444 7.69 34.29 -1.97
CA ASN A 444 6.83 33.24 -1.39
C ASN A 444 7.58 31.95 -0.95
N GLN A 445 8.84 32.08 -0.54
CA GLN A 445 9.68 30.93 -0.12
C GLN A 445 8.98 30.03 0.91
N LYS A 446 8.29 30.61 1.92
CA LYS A 446 7.56 29.87 2.94
C LYS A 446 6.43 29.03 2.34
N SER A 447 5.64 29.59 1.43
CA SER A 447 4.56 28.88 0.75
C SER A 447 5.11 27.75 -0.15
N ILE A 448 6.25 27.97 -0.81
CA ILE A 448 6.94 26.94 -1.60
C ILE A 448 7.40 25.80 -0.69
N TYR A 449 8.04 26.12 0.43
CA TYR A 449 8.50 25.11 1.40
C TYR A 449 7.35 24.29 1.98
N ASP A 450 6.28 24.96 2.41
CA ASP A 450 5.16 24.29 3.03
C ASP A 450 4.30 23.51 2.02
N GLY A 451 4.18 24.00 0.78
CA GLY A 451 3.35 23.38 -0.27
C GLY A 451 4.06 22.31 -1.10
N PHE A 452 5.38 22.21 -1.06
CA PHE A 452 6.11 21.22 -1.86
C PHE A 452 6.16 19.85 -1.20
N TYR A 453 5.87 18.82 -2.00
CA TYR A 453 6.06 17.40 -1.67
C TYR A 453 6.63 16.67 -2.88
N ILE A 454 7.56 15.74 -2.64
CA ILE A 454 8.05 14.86 -3.69
C ILE A 454 6.91 13.93 -4.10
N THR A 455 6.60 13.92 -5.39
CA THR A 455 5.55 13.09 -5.98
C THR A 455 6.11 12.31 -7.17
N LYS A 456 5.52 11.15 -7.47
CA LYS A 456 5.97 10.33 -8.59
C LYS A 456 5.76 11.08 -9.92
N THR A 457 6.87 11.38 -10.56
CA THR A 457 6.96 11.99 -11.89
C THR A 457 7.79 11.07 -12.78
N GLY A 458 7.69 11.17 -14.09
CA GLY A 458 8.37 10.21 -14.97
C GLY A 458 8.67 10.76 -16.35
N SER A 459 8.51 12.07 -16.55
CA SER A 459 8.73 12.70 -17.86
C SER A 459 9.79 13.79 -17.74
N VAL A 460 10.90 13.63 -18.47
CA VAL A 460 11.95 14.65 -18.54
C VAL A 460 11.48 15.76 -19.48
N GLU A 461 11.46 16.97 -18.95
CA GLU A 461 11.07 18.20 -19.64
C GLU A 461 12.31 19.07 -19.88
N HIS A 462 12.37 19.69 -21.08
CA HIS A 462 13.38 20.68 -21.43
C HIS A 462 12.87 22.08 -21.09
N ILE A 463 13.59 22.85 -20.27
CA ILE A 463 13.28 24.25 -19.96
C ILE A 463 13.29 25.06 -21.25
N GLN A 464 14.40 25.08 -22.00
CA GLN A 464 14.44 25.52 -23.40
C GLN A 464 13.95 24.37 -24.26
N PRO A 465 12.90 24.52 -25.08
CA PRO A 465 12.32 23.42 -25.83
C PRO A 465 13.27 22.92 -26.94
N GLN A 466 13.20 21.61 -27.23
CA GLN A 466 14.04 20.98 -28.26
C GLN A 466 13.81 21.53 -29.68
N SER A 467 12.57 21.92 -29.99
CA SER A 467 12.22 22.50 -31.30
C SER A 467 12.86 23.87 -31.53
N GLU A 468 13.25 24.53 -30.47
CA GLU A 468 13.95 25.83 -30.49
C GLU A 468 15.40 25.69 -30.05
N ALA A 469 16.07 24.58 -30.40
CA ALA A 469 17.51 24.40 -30.21
C ALA A 469 18.30 25.33 -31.15
N THR A 470 18.06 26.64 -31.03
CA THR A 470 18.66 27.73 -31.80
C THR A 470 19.51 28.61 -30.91
N GLY A 471 20.33 29.47 -31.48
CA GLY A 471 21.18 30.38 -30.73
C GLY A 471 22.22 29.65 -29.87
N SER A 472 22.24 29.96 -28.57
CA SER A 472 23.24 29.39 -27.64
C SER A 472 23.10 27.89 -27.39
N PHE A 473 21.90 27.29 -27.61
CA PHE A 473 21.64 25.86 -27.45
C PHE A 473 21.87 25.03 -28.72
N GLU A 474 22.28 25.66 -29.81
CA GLU A 474 22.57 24.98 -31.08
C GLU A 474 23.85 24.15 -31.00
N GLY A 475 23.81 22.96 -31.62
CA GLY A 475 25.00 22.10 -31.80
C GLY A 475 25.39 21.28 -30.58
N LEU A 476 26.66 20.90 -30.56
CA LEU A 476 27.27 20.07 -29.53
C LEU A 476 28.12 20.87 -28.57
N ASP A 477 28.28 20.39 -27.35
CA ASP A 477 29.25 20.90 -26.39
C ASP A 477 30.66 20.36 -26.68
N GLU A 478 31.62 20.73 -25.84
CA GLU A 478 33.04 20.32 -25.96
C GLU A 478 33.23 18.79 -25.78
N ASN A 479 32.28 18.09 -25.19
CA ASN A 479 32.29 16.65 -24.98
C ASN A 479 31.48 15.88 -26.05
N GLY A 480 30.95 16.57 -27.07
CA GLY A 480 30.16 15.97 -28.14
C GLY A 480 28.69 15.70 -27.79
N ASN A 481 28.17 16.19 -26.67
CA ASN A 481 26.75 16.06 -26.28
C ASN A 481 25.93 17.22 -26.86
N ARG A 482 24.64 16.98 -27.13
CA ARG A 482 23.74 18.05 -27.56
C ARG A 482 23.60 19.10 -26.44
N LYS A 483 23.86 20.36 -26.74
CA LYS A 483 23.74 21.46 -25.76
C LYS A 483 22.36 21.57 -25.15
N ILE A 484 21.31 21.28 -25.93
CA ILE A 484 19.92 21.31 -25.49
C ILE A 484 19.64 20.27 -24.38
N ASP A 485 20.35 19.14 -24.40
CA ASP A 485 20.21 18.05 -23.43
C ASP A 485 21.10 18.23 -22.18
N ASN A 486 21.67 19.43 -22.00
CA ASN A 486 22.41 19.79 -20.79
C ASN A 486 21.55 19.57 -19.54
N PHE A 487 22.08 18.87 -18.53
CA PHE A 487 21.33 18.56 -17.31
C PHE A 487 20.73 19.79 -16.62
N GLY A 488 21.40 20.96 -16.73
CA GLY A 488 20.84 22.23 -16.24
C GLY A 488 19.54 22.61 -16.93
N ASN A 489 19.36 22.23 -18.21
CA ASN A 489 18.16 22.49 -19.01
C ASN A 489 17.05 21.45 -18.83
N LEU A 490 17.28 20.40 -18.03
CA LEU A 490 16.34 19.30 -17.83
C LEU A 490 15.67 19.34 -16.47
N ALA A 491 14.41 18.97 -16.39
CA ALA A 491 13.64 18.80 -15.15
C ALA A 491 12.73 17.59 -15.24
N LEU A 492 12.37 17.01 -14.12
CA LEU A 492 11.47 15.86 -14.07
C LEU A 492 10.08 16.30 -13.60
N ILE A 493 9.07 16.07 -14.44
CA ILE A 493 7.67 16.43 -14.20
C ILE A 493 6.73 15.29 -14.62
N THR A 494 5.43 15.44 -14.41
CA THR A 494 4.45 14.46 -14.91
C THR A 494 4.27 14.57 -16.41
N SER A 495 3.94 13.44 -17.07
CA SER A 495 3.66 13.42 -18.52
C SER A 495 2.54 14.37 -18.91
N SER A 496 1.51 14.54 -18.08
CA SER A 496 0.41 15.50 -18.29
C SER A 496 0.91 16.94 -18.33
N ARG A 497 1.77 17.34 -17.38
CA ARG A 497 2.35 18.70 -17.36
C ARG A 497 3.35 18.91 -18.49
N ASN A 498 4.16 17.90 -18.81
CA ASN A 498 5.07 17.95 -19.96
C ASN A 498 4.29 18.17 -21.27
N SER A 499 3.24 17.38 -21.50
CA SER A 499 2.36 17.59 -22.68
C SER A 499 1.72 18.98 -22.70
N SER A 500 1.37 19.53 -21.52
CA SER A 500 0.77 20.86 -21.41
C SER A 500 1.76 21.99 -21.71
N LEU A 501 3.03 21.83 -21.35
CA LEU A 501 4.11 22.78 -21.66
C LEU A 501 4.57 22.65 -23.13
N GLY A 502 4.68 21.44 -23.62
CA GLY A 502 5.05 21.14 -25.00
C GLY A 502 6.29 21.91 -25.47
N ASN A 503 6.27 22.38 -26.71
CA ASN A 503 7.35 23.17 -27.33
C ASN A 503 7.19 24.69 -27.10
N GLN A 504 6.59 25.11 -25.98
CA GLN A 504 6.42 26.53 -25.68
C GLN A 504 7.74 27.17 -25.24
N SER A 505 7.88 28.49 -25.49
CA SER A 505 9.07 29.25 -25.07
C SER A 505 9.23 29.26 -23.53
N VAL A 506 10.42 29.57 -23.08
CA VAL A 506 10.76 29.64 -21.65
C VAL A 506 9.83 30.60 -20.89
N GLU A 507 9.51 31.77 -21.49
CA GLU A 507 8.63 32.79 -20.90
C GLU A 507 7.21 32.25 -20.70
N ILE A 508 6.69 31.50 -21.68
CA ILE A 508 5.35 30.90 -21.61
C ILE A 508 5.34 29.80 -20.53
N LYS A 509 6.37 28.94 -20.51
CA LYS A 509 6.52 27.91 -19.44
C LYS A 509 6.59 28.53 -18.06
N LYS A 510 7.36 29.61 -17.88
CA LYS A 510 7.42 30.38 -16.63
C LYS A 510 6.07 30.93 -16.23
N ALA A 511 5.34 31.52 -17.17
CA ALA A 511 3.99 32.05 -16.90
C ALA A 511 3.00 30.93 -16.54
N ALA A 512 3.08 29.79 -17.22
CA ALA A 512 2.23 28.62 -16.93
C ALA A 512 2.46 28.09 -15.50
N ILE A 513 3.73 27.90 -15.09
CA ILE A 513 4.08 27.42 -13.77
C ILE A 513 3.62 28.38 -12.69
N LYS A 514 3.85 29.69 -12.86
CA LYS A 514 3.31 30.72 -11.96
C LYS A 514 1.79 30.69 -11.86
N GLY A 515 1.12 30.45 -13.00
CA GLY A 515 -0.33 30.30 -13.06
C GLY A 515 -0.83 29.09 -12.26
N TRP A 516 -0.12 27.96 -12.36
CA TRP A 516 -0.45 26.76 -11.60
C TRP A 516 -0.26 26.95 -10.08
N ILE A 517 0.87 27.54 -9.67
CA ILE A 517 1.13 27.86 -8.26
C ILE A 517 0.05 28.79 -7.68
N LYS A 518 -0.36 29.83 -8.44
CA LYS A 518 -1.44 30.73 -8.01
C LYS A 518 -2.81 30.06 -7.86
N LYS A 519 -3.04 28.97 -8.62
CA LYS A 519 -4.29 28.18 -8.53
C LYS A 519 -4.23 27.13 -7.40
N GLY A 520 -3.12 27.03 -6.68
CA GLY A 520 -2.92 26.05 -5.64
C GLY A 520 -2.51 24.67 -6.15
N ASP A 521 -2.10 24.56 -7.41
CA ASP A 521 -1.56 23.31 -7.96
C ASP A 521 -0.18 23.00 -7.35
N SER A 522 0.14 21.70 -7.20
CA SER A 522 1.41 21.24 -6.67
C SER A 522 2.59 21.67 -7.55
N ILE A 523 3.66 22.13 -6.93
CA ILE A 523 4.96 22.32 -7.57
C ILE A 523 5.55 20.94 -7.83
N GLN A 524 5.95 20.64 -9.09
CA GLN A 524 6.44 19.31 -9.46
C GLN A 524 7.98 19.21 -9.45
N SER A 525 8.69 20.30 -9.74
CA SER A 525 10.15 20.34 -9.66
C SER A 525 10.63 21.70 -9.13
N LEU A 526 11.34 21.67 -8.02
CA LEU A 526 12.02 22.83 -7.46
C LEU A 526 13.22 23.23 -8.31
N LYS A 527 13.91 22.26 -8.94
CA LYS A 527 14.99 22.51 -9.88
C LYS A 527 14.51 23.38 -11.04
N MET A 528 13.36 23.03 -11.65
CA MET A 528 12.79 23.83 -12.73
C MET A 528 12.35 25.21 -12.27
N LEU A 529 11.66 25.28 -11.11
CA LEU A 529 11.21 26.55 -10.55
C LEU A 529 12.39 27.49 -10.30
N LEU A 530 13.46 26.98 -9.68
CA LEU A 530 14.66 27.76 -9.39
C LEU A 530 15.33 28.28 -10.69
N ALA A 531 15.43 27.44 -11.73
CA ALA A 531 15.97 27.84 -13.03
C ALA A 531 15.18 29.00 -13.66
N LEU A 532 13.85 28.87 -13.69
CA LEU A 532 12.97 29.87 -14.31
C LEU A 532 12.90 31.20 -13.53
N GLU A 533 13.04 31.17 -12.22
CA GLU A 533 12.97 32.39 -11.41
C GLU A 533 14.31 33.12 -11.30
N LYS A 534 15.42 32.38 -11.23
CA LYS A 534 16.74 32.95 -10.96
C LYS A 534 17.44 33.48 -12.21
N TYR A 535 17.10 32.93 -13.39
CA TYR A 535 17.77 33.27 -14.65
C TYR A 535 16.75 33.90 -15.61
N PRO A 536 16.71 35.25 -15.71
CA PRO A 536 15.75 35.97 -16.55
C PRO A 536 15.95 35.70 -18.05
N ASP A 537 17.20 35.55 -18.51
CA ASP A 537 17.58 35.33 -19.90
C ASP A 537 18.15 33.90 -20.06
N TRP A 538 17.25 32.90 -20.08
CA TRP A 538 17.67 31.50 -20.15
C TRP A 538 18.44 31.19 -21.42
N ASN A 539 19.69 30.83 -21.28
CA ASN A 539 20.61 30.48 -22.38
C ASN A 539 21.52 29.32 -21.97
N TYR A 540 22.35 28.82 -22.89
CA TYR A 540 23.22 27.67 -22.62
C TYR A 540 24.22 27.97 -21.48
N GLY A 541 24.78 29.18 -21.39
CA GLY A 541 25.66 29.57 -20.30
C GLY A 541 24.98 29.54 -18.94
N GLU A 542 23.75 30.05 -18.85
CA GLU A 542 22.95 30.00 -17.62
C GLU A 542 22.56 28.57 -17.24
N SER A 543 22.21 27.74 -18.23
CA SER A 543 21.91 26.34 -17.99
C SER A 543 23.15 25.57 -17.48
N THR A 544 24.34 25.90 -17.97
CA THR A 544 25.60 25.33 -17.49
C THR A 544 25.90 25.77 -16.06
N THR A 545 25.73 27.05 -15.76
CA THR A 545 25.88 27.59 -14.38
C THR A 545 24.88 26.93 -13.43
N HIS A 546 23.64 26.74 -13.86
CA HIS A 546 22.64 26.03 -13.08
C HIS A 546 23.03 24.57 -12.83
N ARG A 547 23.52 23.87 -13.87
CA ARG A 547 24.01 22.49 -13.76
C ARG A 547 25.15 22.37 -12.74
N GLU A 548 26.14 23.26 -12.78
CA GLU A 548 27.26 23.23 -11.86
C GLU A 548 26.81 23.36 -10.40
N LYS A 549 25.90 24.29 -10.12
CA LYS A 549 25.30 24.44 -8.77
C LYS A 549 24.52 23.18 -8.34
N MET A 550 23.81 22.52 -9.25
CA MET A 550 23.11 21.27 -8.92
C MET A 550 24.08 20.13 -8.61
N ILE A 551 25.21 20.06 -9.34
CA ILE A 551 26.28 19.08 -9.08
C ILE A 551 26.94 19.35 -7.71
N GLU A 552 27.20 20.59 -7.38
CA GLU A 552 27.77 20.99 -6.08
C GLU A 552 26.84 20.55 -4.93
N LEU A 553 25.54 20.80 -5.04
CA LEU A 553 24.56 20.34 -4.05
C LEU A 553 24.53 18.81 -3.86
N LEU A 554 24.69 18.05 -4.93
CA LEU A 554 24.76 16.58 -4.84
C LEU A 554 26.03 16.13 -4.14
N LYS A 555 27.19 16.76 -4.45
CA LYS A 555 28.49 16.45 -3.83
C LYS A 555 28.51 16.74 -2.35
N ASP A 556 27.90 17.84 -1.90
CA ASP A 556 27.83 18.21 -0.49
C ASP A 556 27.23 17.13 0.38
N THR A 557 26.39 16.27 -0.17
CA THR A 557 25.78 15.13 0.58
C THR A 557 26.73 13.93 0.72
N LEU A 558 27.86 13.92 0.01
CA LEU A 558 28.84 12.83 0.08
C LEU A 558 30.03 13.17 1.00
N ASN A 559 30.23 14.46 1.30
CA ASN A 559 31.21 14.94 2.28
C ASN A 559 30.64 14.76 3.70
#